data_8f2bbcd7cc69661096b6ad35519aa2ad
#
_entry.id   8f2bbcd7cc69661096b6ad35519aa2ad
#
_cell.length_a   1.000
_cell.length_b   1.000
_cell.length_c   1.000
_cell.angle_alpha   90.00
_cell.angle_beta   90.00
_cell.angle_gamma   90.00
#
_symmetry.space_group_name_H-M   'P 1'
#
loop_
_entity.id
_entity.type
_entity.pdbx_description
1 polymer ?
#
loop_
_entity_poly.entity_id
_entity_poly.type
_entity_poly.pdbx_seq_one_letter_code
_entity_poly.pdbx_strand_id
1 'polypeptide(L)'
;SRIISILKEFKNIEIHKIFHPTKIVLENIGTNKFEDLYECDCILILSPDDTHFEYLSKLSENYDGYIFCEKPVVTKLDELKKLENINEHKKKKIFFNFNFRFSKLSEIIKNEINDKKIGEISHVNILSTHGLAFKKEYLDSWRSDKKKNHHNILDSLAIHYLDLILFQMGTIKSSNYYPRLVSKNGDSYDTCRVALETENASVIIYCSYANPKINEIVIIGTNGYITIRDNKKEIFSPRDTFDPKGFFVKPPLIENKDFNFENEYIDSLKKSLEYFMESVKNKKLIDLENFDKGIMTTKLLIELKQ
;
A
#
# COMPACT_ATOMS: atom_id res chain seq x y z
N SER A 1 -16.96 -4.89 -4.66
CA SER A 1 -15.63 -4.45 -4.18
C SER A 1 -15.51 -4.78 -2.69
N ARG A 2 -14.31 -5.16 -2.21
CA ARG A 2 -14.03 -5.43 -0.78
C ARG A 2 -14.34 -4.21 0.09
N ILE A 3 -14.04 -3.02 -0.40
CA ILE A 3 -14.35 -1.76 0.29
C ILE A 3 -15.85 -1.62 0.54
N ILE A 4 -16.68 -1.88 -0.46
CA ILE A 4 -18.15 -1.81 -0.30
C ILE A 4 -18.64 -2.82 0.76
N SER A 5 -18.03 -4.01 0.82
CA SER A 5 -18.39 -5.00 1.84
C SER A 5 -18.04 -4.52 3.25
N ILE A 6 -16.86 -3.90 3.43
CA ILE A 6 -16.44 -3.33 4.72
C ILE A 6 -17.32 -2.14 5.10
N LEU A 7 -17.64 -1.24 4.16
CA LEU A 7 -18.50 -0.08 4.43
C LEU A 7 -19.90 -0.48 4.96
N LYS A 8 -20.44 -1.60 4.47
CA LYS A 8 -21.72 -2.12 4.96
C LYS A 8 -21.71 -2.61 6.41
N GLU A 9 -20.51 -2.84 7.00
CA GLU A 9 -20.35 -3.20 8.40
C GLU A 9 -20.44 -1.97 9.33
N PHE A 10 -20.28 -0.76 8.80
CA PHE A 10 -20.31 0.48 9.57
C PHE A 10 -21.74 0.95 9.81
N LYS A 11 -22.14 1.06 11.10
CA LYS A 11 -23.54 1.32 11.51
C LYS A 11 -24.12 2.69 11.09
N ASN A 12 -23.27 3.66 10.74
CA ASN A 12 -23.67 5.06 10.52
C ASN A 12 -23.25 5.57 9.13
N ILE A 13 -23.12 4.67 8.16
CA ILE A 13 -22.75 4.99 6.79
C ILE A 13 -23.85 4.51 5.85
N GLU A 14 -24.31 5.39 4.96
CA GLU A 14 -25.21 5.08 3.88
C GLU A 14 -24.48 5.21 2.54
N ILE A 15 -24.63 4.20 1.68
CA ILE A 15 -24.17 4.29 0.29
C ILE A 15 -25.30 4.94 -0.50
N HIS A 16 -25.21 6.25 -0.65
CA HIS A 16 -26.26 7.08 -1.26
C HIS A 16 -26.30 6.90 -2.79
N LYS A 17 -25.15 6.93 -3.48
CA LYS A 17 -25.04 6.83 -4.94
C LYS A 17 -23.86 5.95 -5.37
N ILE A 18 -24.04 5.27 -6.51
CA ILE A 18 -22.97 4.55 -7.21
C ILE A 18 -22.93 5.02 -8.66
N PHE A 19 -21.88 5.73 -9.01
CA PHE A 19 -21.66 6.21 -10.37
C PHE A 19 -20.99 5.18 -11.26
N HIS A 20 -21.46 5.05 -12.48
CA HIS A 20 -20.77 4.35 -13.56
C HIS A 20 -21.03 5.09 -14.89
N PRO A 21 -20.00 5.40 -15.72
CA PRO A 21 -20.14 6.30 -16.86
C PRO A 21 -21.09 5.82 -17.96
N THR A 22 -21.28 4.52 -18.07
CA THR A 22 -22.03 3.95 -19.22
C THR A 22 -23.24 3.09 -18.85
N LYS A 23 -23.46 2.78 -17.56
CA LYS A 23 -24.56 1.91 -17.13
C LYS A 23 -25.02 2.21 -15.71
N ILE A 24 -26.28 1.93 -15.43
CA ILE A 24 -26.83 1.96 -14.06
C ILE A 24 -26.57 0.60 -13.44
N VAL A 25 -25.71 0.56 -12.40
CA VAL A 25 -25.23 -0.69 -11.79
C VAL A 25 -26.24 -1.27 -10.79
N LEU A 26 -26.99 -0.40 -10.11
CA LEU A 26 -28.05 -0.76 -9.15
C LEU A 26 -29.21 0.22 -9.34
N GLU A 27 -30.43 -0.28 -9.55
CA GLU A 27 -31.59 0.54 -9.93
C GLU A 27 -31.90 1.69 -8.95
N ASN A 28 -31.77 1.45 -7.63
CA ASN A 28 -32.19 2.43 -6.62
C ASN A 28 -31.14 3.50 -6.31
N ILE A 29 -29.83 3.18 -6.46
CA ILE A 29 -28.71 4.06 -6.07
C ILE A 29 -27.70 4.26 -7.20
N GLY A 30 -27.89 3.60 -8.34
CA GLY A 30 -27.05 3.74 -9.52
C GLY A 30 -27.32 5.03 -10.26
N THR A 31 -26.26 5.69 -10.76
CA THR A 31 -26.37 6.86 -11.64
C THR A 31 -25.29 6.84 -12.71
N ASN A 32 -25.56 7.45 -13.86
CA ASN A 32 -24.60 7.77 -14.90
C ASN A 32 -24.32 9.28 -15.03
N LYS A 33 -24.87 10.07 -14.11
CA LYS A 33 -24.59 11.51 -13.97
C LYS A 33 -23.60 11.70 -12.83
N PHE A 34 -22.43 12.23 -13.15
CA PHE A 34 -21.35 12.41 -12.18
C PHE A 34 -21.72 13.41 -11.08
N GLU A 35 -22.47 14.44 -11.45
CA GLU A 35 -22.91 15.54 -10.57
C GLU A 35 -23.83 15.07 -9.44
N ASP A 36 -24.55 13.95 -9.63
CA ASP A 36 -25.38 13.37 -8.57
C ASP A 36 -24.59 12.95 -7.33
N LEU A 37 -23.23 12.80 -7.46
CA LEU A 37 -22.35 12.49 -6.35
C LEU A 37 -22.07 13.69 -5.43
N TYR A 38 -22.26 14.93 -5.92
CA TYR A 38 -21.91 16.13 -5.17
C TYR A 38 -22.75 16.38 -3.92
N GLU A 39 -23.90 15.69 -3.80
CA GLU A 39 -24.76 15.75 -2.62
C GLU A 39 -24.26 14.91 -1.43
N CYS A 40 -23.24 14.06 -1.66
CA CYS A 40 -22.69 13.18 -0.63
C CYS A 40 -21.66 13.92 0.25
N ASP A 41 -21.52 13.51 1.52
CA ASP A 41 -20.47 14.03 2.42
C ASP A 41 -19.07 13.61 1.99
N CYS A 42 -18.96 12.45 1.35
CA CYS A 42 -17.70 11.96 0.78
C CYS A 42 -17.92 11.12 -0.48
N ILE A 43 -16.91 11.11 -1.34
CA ILE A 43 -16.88 10.32 -2.58
C ILE A 43 -15.66 9.39 -2.57
N LEU A 44 -15.89 8.12 -2.91
CA LEU A 44 -14.84 7.10 -3.00
C LEU A 44 -14.56 6.77 -4.46
N ILE A 45 -13.34 7.04 -4.93
CA ILE A 45 -12.84 6.66 -6.25
C ILE A 45 -12.28 5.24 -6.16
N LEU A 46 -13.05 4.28 -6.70
CA LEU A 46 -12.76 2.84 -6.69
C LEU A 46 -12.72 2.27 -8.11
N SER A 47 -12.52 3.14 -9.08
CA SER A 47 -12.49 2.87 -10.53
C SER A 47 -11.11 2.31 -10.95
N PRO A 48 -10.90 1.94 -12.21
CA PRO A 48 -9.57 1.61 -12.74
C PRO A 48 -8.58 2.77 -12.59
N ASP A 49 -7.31 2.43 -12.38
CA ASP A 49 -6.21 3.35 -12.03
C ASP A 49 -6.04 4.50 -13.04
N ASP A 50 -6.24 4.22 -14.32
CA ASP A 50 -6.13 5.18 -15.43
C ASP A 50 -7.23 6.24 -15.45
N THR A 51 -8.30 6.04 -14.65
CA THR A 51 -9.41 6.99 -14.52
C THR A 51 -9.32 7.86 -13.26
N HIS A 52 -8.41 7.56 -12.33
CA HIS A 52 -8.31 8.29 -11.06
C HIS A 52 -8.08 9.77 -11.24
N PHE A 53 -7.16 10.15 -12.15
CA PHE A 53 -6.85 11.56 -12.41
C PHE A 53 -8.06 12.35 -12.88
N GLU A 54 -8.86 11.80 -13.81
CA GLU A 54 -10.05 12.48 -14.32
C GLU A 54 -11.02 12.80 -13.17
N TYR A 55 -11.30 11.83 -12.32
CA TYR A 55 -12.24 12.03 -11.20
C TYR A 55 -11.65 12.91 -10.11
N LEU A 56 -10.38 12.75 -9.75
CA LEU A 56 -9.71 13.63 -8.79
C LEU A 56 -9.71 15.10 -9.25
N SER A 57 -9.43 15.36 -10.54
CA SER A 57 -9.45 16.69 -11.11
C SER A 57 -10.85 17.31 -11.03
N LYS A 58 -11.87 16.61 -11.53
CA LYS A 58 -13.26 17.09 -11.47
C LYS A 58 -13.73 17.38 -10.05
N LEU A 59 -13.41 16.49 -9.10
CA LEU A 59 -13.80 16.66 -7.70
C LEU A 59 -13.02 17.76 -7.00
N SER A 60 -11.75 17.92 -7.29
CA SER A 60 -10.95 18.99 -6.67
C SER A 60 -11.43 20.39 -7.07
N GLU A 61 -12.03 20.54 -8.24
CA GLU A 61 -12.58 21.80 -8.74
C GLU A 61 -14.01 22.07 -8.26
N ASN A 62 -14.86 21.05 -8.22
CA ASN A 62 -16.33 21.24 -8.14
C ASN A 62 -16.96 20.64 -6.87
N TYR A 63 -16.21 19.98 -6.00
CA TYR A 63 -16.74 19.28 -4.83
C TYR A 63 -16.03 19.68 -3.56
N ASP A 64 -16.78 20.04 -2.51
CA ASP A 64 -16.23 20.52 -1.24
C ASP A 64 -16.16 19.46 -0.14
N GLY A 65 -16.71 18.26 -0.35
CA GLY A 65 -16.65 17.14 0.57
C GLY A 65 -15.30 16.43 0.58
N TYR A 66 -15.27 15.27 1.23
CA TYR A 66 -14.07 14.45 1.35
C TYR A 66 -13.94 13.46 0.18
N ILE A 67 -12.73 13.21 -0.26
CA ILE A 67 -12.42 12.30 -1.36
C ILE A 67 -11.52 11.19 -0.87
N PHE A 68 -11.94 9.95 -1.06
CA PHE A 68 -11.10 8.75 -0.89
C PHE A 68 -10.70 8.25 -2.27
N CYS A 69 -9.43 8.02 -2.49
CA CYS A 69 -8.96 7.48 -3.77
C CYS A 69 -8.09 6.25 -3.56
N GLU A 70 -8.40 5.16 -4.31
CA GLU A 70 -7.55 3.97 -4.36
C GLU A 70 -6.19 4.27 -4.97
N LYS A 71 -5.22 3.43 -4.62
CA LYS A 71 -3.86 3.46 -5.17
C LYS A 71 -3.79 2.71 -6.52
N PRO A 72 -2.83 3.05 -7.41
CA PRO A 72 -1.99 4.25 -7.39
C PRO A 72 -2.81 5.52 -7.61
N VAL A 73 -2.29 6.66 -7.14
CA VAL A 73 -3.03 7.92 -7.22
C VAL A 73 -3.35 8.31 -8.65
N VAL A 74 -2.37 8.20 -9.54
CA VAL A 74 -2.45 8.38 -10.99
C VAL A 74 -1.45 7.47 -11.70
N THR A 75 -1.49 7.42 -13.04
CA THR A 75 -0.62 6.55 -13.84
C THR A 75 0.48 7.30 -14.61
N LYS A 76 0.44 8.65 -14.64
CA LYS A 76 1.38 9.48 -15.41
C LYS A 76 1.96 10.62 -14.58
N LEU A 77 3.22 11.01 -14.88
CA LEU A 77 3.93 12.09 -14.18
C LEU A 77 3.31 13.46 -14.40
N ASP A 78 2.78 13.75 -15.58
CA ASP A 78 2.13 15.03 -15.86
C ASP A 78 0.81 15.20 -15.09
N GLU A 79 0.06 14.12 -14.92
CA GLU A 79 -1.13 14.07 -14.07
C GLU A 79 -0.75 14.32 -12.59
N LEU A 80 0.33 13.69 -12.13
CA LEU A 80 0.83 13.86 -10.76
C LEU A 80 1.20 15.34 -10.47
N LYS A 81 1.94 15.99 -11.38
CA LYS A 81 2.30 17.41 -11.27
C LYS A 81 1.08 18.33 -11.17
N LYS A 82 -0.02 18.00 -11.84
CA LYS A 82 -1.26 18.77 -11.74
C LYS A 82 -1.90 18.62 -10.36
N LEU A 83 -1.89 17.41 -9.78
CA LEU A 83 -2.40 17.19 -8.42
C LEU A 83 -1.56 17.91 -7.36
N GLU A 84 -0.24 18.00 -7.54
CA GLU A 84 0.65 18.75 -6.64
C GLU A 84 0.27 20.22 -6.53
N ASN A 85 -0.37 20.80 -7.55
CA ASN A 85 -0.79 22.19 -7.59
C ASN A 85 -2.19 22.47 -7.00
N ILE A 86 -2.91 21.44 -6.54
CA ILE A 86 -4.18 21.63 -5.82
C ILE A 86 -3.91 22.41 -4.53
N ASN A 87 -4.83 23.31 -4.16
CA ASN A 87 -4.66 24.10 -2.94
C ASN A 87 -4.64 23.23 -1.68
N GLU A 88 -3.92 23.68 -0.64
CA GLU A 88 -3.66 22.89 0.57
C GLU A 88 -4.94 22.48 1.31
N HIS A 89 -5.95 23.35 1.35
CA HIS A 89 -7.21 23.01 2.01
C HIS A 89 -7.91 21.81 1.33
N LYS A 90 -7.90 21.76 -0.01
CA LYS A 90 -8.43 20.62 -0.76
C LYS A 90 -7.59 19.36 -0.56
N LYS A 91 -6.26 19.47 -0.57
CA LYS A 91 -5.37 18.33 -0.26
C LYS A 91 -5.72 17.66 1.07
N LYS A 92 -6.03 18.47 2.10
CA LYS A 92 -6.45 17.99 3.43
C LYS A 92 -7.86 17.36 3.47
N LYS A 93 -8.59 17.34 2.37
CA LYS A 93 -9.84 16.60 2.20
C LYS A 93 -9.72 15.38 1.29
N ILE A 94 -8.52 15.12 0.73
CA ILE A 94 -8.23 13.98 -0.13
C ILE A 94 -7.44 12.94 0.66
N PHE A 95 -7.93 11.72 0.70
CA PHE A 95 -7.28 10.57 1.31
C PHE A 95 -6.89 9.57 0.25
N PHE A 96 -5.59 9.28 0.14
CA PHE A 96 -5.07 8.21 -0.71
C PHE A 96 -4.94 6.92 0.09
N ASN A 97 -5.59 5.85 -0.39
CA ASN A 97 -5.67 4.59 0.34
C ASN A 97 -4.41 3.72 0.18
N PHE A 98 -3.35 4.12 0.84
CA PHE A 98 -2.20 3.27 1.09
C PHE A 98 -2.41 2.55 2.43
N ASN A 99 -3.25 1.53 2.43
CA ASN A 99 -3.76 0.91 3.65
C ASN A 99 -2.67 0.30 4.55
N PHE A 100 -1.49 -0.11 4.02
CA PHE A 100 -0.42 -0.65 4.85
C PHE A 100 0.18 0.35 5.84
N ARG A 101 -0.05 1.65 5.69
CA ARG A 101 0.24 2.65 6.73
C ARG A 101 -0.49 2.37 8.04
N PHE A 102 -1.65 1.69 7.98
CA PHE A 102 -2.50 1.29 9.11
C PHE A 102 -2.29 -0.15 9.56
N SER A 103 -1.26 -0.81 9.06
CA SER A 103 -0.93 -2.20 9.34
C SER A 103 -0.15 -2.37 10.65
N LYS A 104 -0.19 -3.57 11.23
CA LYS A 104 0.70 -3.93 12.35
C LYS A 104 2.17 -3.89 11.97
N LEU A 105 2.49 -4.17 10.69
CA LEU A 105 3.85 -4.06 10.18
C LEU A 105 4.34 -2.60 10.23
N SER A 106 3.48 -1.64 9.88
CA SER A 106 3.76 -0.20 10.01
C SER A 106 4.07 0.17 11.46
N GLU A 107 3.26 -0.32 12.41
CA GLU A 107 3.46 -0.10 13.85
C GLU A 107 4.79 -0.70 14.33
N ILE A 108 5.16 -1.90 13.87
CA ILE A 108 6.42 -2.56 14.23
C ILE A 108 7.63 -1.73 13.76
N ILE A 109 7.64 -1.30 12.48
CA ILE A 109 8.74 -0.50 11.94
C ILE A 109 8.85 0.84 12.68
N LYS A 110 7.72 1.53 12.89
CA LYS A 110 7.67 2.79 13.65
C LYS A 110 8.21 2.65 15.06
N ASN A 111 7.76 1.61 15.78
CA ASN A 111 8.19 1.37 17.15
C ASN A 111 9.67 1.04 17.21
N GLU A 112 10.19 0.26 16.25
CA GLU A 112 11.61 -0.06 16.23
C GLU A 112 12.49 1.15 15.92
N ILE A 113 12.06 2.04 15.04
CA ILE A 113 12.74 3.32 14.78
C ILE A 113 12.82 4.16 16.07
N ASN A 114 11.77 4.14 16.90
CA ASN A 114 11.69 4.92 18.14
C ASN A 114 12.44 4.24 19.30
N ASP A 115 12.19 2.94 19.53
CA ASP A 115 12.65 2.18 20.71
C ASP A 115 14.08 1.64 20.55
N LYS A 116 14.52 1.43 19.31
CA LYS A 116 15.86 0.94 18.93
C LYS A 116 16.28 -0.36 19.63
N LYS A 117 15.34 -1.30 19.81
CA LYS A 117 15.63 -2.60 20.47
C LYS A 117 16.70 -3.41 19.72
N ILE A 118 16.76 -3.24 18.39
CA ILE A 118 17.78 -3.85 17.53
C ILE A 118 18.84 -2.84 17.08
N GLY A 119 18.87 -1.64 17.66
CA GLY A 119 19.75 -0.53 17.24
C GLY A 119 19.18 0.23 16.04
N GLU A 120 20.03 0.89 15.25
CA GLU A 120 19.60 1.58 14.03
C GLU A 120 19.31 0.56 12.93
N ILE A 121 18.16 0.72 12.25
CA ILE A 121 17.79 -0.17 11.12
C ILE A 121 18.77 0.08 9.97
N SER A 122 19.40 -0.99 9.49
CA SER A 122 20.38 -0.95 8.40
C SER A 122 19.91 -1.71 7.14
N HIS A 123 19.01 -2.69 7.32
CA HIS A 123 18.49 -3.47 6.20
C HIS A 123 17.07 -3.98 6.46
N VAL A 124 16.24 -4.00 5.40
CA VAL A 124 14.91 -4.61 5.41
C VAL A 124 14.76 -5.54 4.20
N ASN A 125 14.39 -6.78 4.45
CA ASN A 125 14.07 -7.75 3.39
C ASN A 125 12.62 -8.19 3.51
N ILE A 126 11.86 -8.10 2.42
CA ILE A 126 10.43 -8.43 2.34
C ILE A 126 10.22 -9.47 1.24
N LEU A 127 9.70 -10.63 1.61
CA LEU A 127 9.20 -11.63 0.69
C LEU A 127 7.68 -11.73 0.83
N SER A 128 6.96 -11.50 -0.27
CA SER A 128 5.50 -11.63 -0.31
C SER A 128 5.10 -12.33 -1.60
N THR A 129 4.80 -13.62 -1.50
CA THR A 129 4.54 -14.46 -2.68
C THR A 129 3.32 -15.33 -2.49
N HIS A 130 2.67 -15.68 -3.60
CA HIS A 130 1.63 -16.71 -3.66
C HIS A 130 1.35 -17.13 -5.11
N GLY A 131 0.65 -18.25 -5.30
CA GLY A 131 0.43 -18.89 -6.61
C GLY A 131 -0.75 -18.35 -7.42
N LEU A 132 -1.09 -17.07 -7.34
CA LEU A 132 -2.26 -16.49 -8.05
C LEU A 132 -2.16 -16.68 -9.57
N ALA A 133 -0.96 -16.57 -10.15
CA ALA A 133 -0.76 -16.67 -11.59
C ALA A 133 -1.12 -18.05 -12.18
N PHE A 134 -1.29 -19.07 -11.34
CA PHE A 134 -1.71 -20.43 -11.75
C PHE A 134 -3.22 -20.66 -11.60
N LYS A 135 -3.98 -19.66 -11.15
CA LYS A 135 -5.44 -19.75 -11.07
C LYS A 135 -6.10 -19.28 -12.36
N LYS A 136 -7.21 -19.94 -12.74
CA LYS A 136 -7.99 -19.57 -13.92
C LYS A 136 -8.46 -18.11 -13.88
N GLU A 137 -8.88 -17.64 -12.71
CA GLU A 137 -9.34 -16.28 -12.50
C GLU A 137 -8.25 -15.22 -12.76
N TYR A 138 -6.98 -15.61 -12.68
CA TYR A 138 -5.89 -14.72 -13.06
C TYR A 138 -5.81 -14.54 -14.57
N LEU A 139 -5.88 -15.64 -15.33
CA LEU A 139 -5.80 -15.63 -16.79
C LEU A 139 -6.94 -14.81 -17.42
N ASP A 140 -8.15 -14.90 -16.85
CA ASP A 140 -9.33 -14.20 -17.32
C ASP A 140 -9.39 -12.73 -16.81
N SER A 141 -8.41 -12.29 -16.05
CA SER A 141 -8.40 -10.97 -15.42
C SER A 141 -7.49 -9.96 -16.15
N TRP A 142 -7.70 -8.68 -15.86
CA TRP A 142 -6.84 -7.59 -16.31
C TRP A 142 -5.39 -7.73 -15.81
N ARG A 143 -5.16 -8.55 -14.78
CA ARG A 143 -3.84 -8.76 -14.17
C ARG A 143 -2.87 -9.53 -15.06
N SER A 144 -3.36 -10.38 -15.95
CA SER A 144 -2.54 -11.19 -16.86
C SER A 144 -2.26 -10.48 -18.18
N ASP A 145 -2.94 -9.35 -18.45
CA ASP A 145 -2.94 -8.65 -19.74
C ASP A 145 -2.06 -7.39 -19.68
N LYS A 146 -0.91 -7.41 -20.38
CA LYS A 146 0.03 -6.29 -20.41
C LYS A 146 -0.53 -5.01 -21.01
N LYS A 147 -1.55 -5.10 -21.88
CA LYS A 147 -2.19 -3.93 -22.46
C LYS A 147 -3.00 -3.16 -21.41
N LYS A 148 -3.50 -3.87 -20.40
CA LYS A 148 -4.23 -3.28 -19.28
C LYS A 148 -3.32 -2.91 -18.13
N ASN A 149 -2.37 -3.78 -17.78
CA ASN A 149 -1.38 -3.48 -16.74
C ASN A 149 -0.12 -4.34 -16.91
N HIS A 150 0.89 -3.83 -17.61
CA HIS A 150 2.14 -4.56 -17.85
C HIS A 150 2.95 -4.82 -16.59
N HIS A 151 2.94 -3.91 -15.63
CA HIS A 151 3.66 -3.99 -14.37
C HIS A 151 2.75 -4.42 -13.20
N ASN A 152 1.80 -5.31 -13.47
CA ASN A 152 0.76 -5.70 -12.53
C ASN A 152 1.27 -6.01 -11.11
N ILE A 153 2.33 -6.84 -10.96
CA ILE A 153 2.85 -7.20 -9.65
C ILE A 153 3.36 -5.98 -8.86
N LEU A 154 3.95 -5.00 -9.54
CA LEU A 154 4.41 -3.76 -8.94
C LEU A 154 3.23 -2.92 -8.45
N ASP A 155 2.22 -2.70 -9.32
CA ASP A 155 1.07 -1.83 -9.06
C ASP A 155 0.07 -2.43 -8.07
N SER A 156 -0.01 -3.76 -8.02
CA SER A 156 -1.03 -4.44 -7.21
C SER A 156 -0.55 -4.92 -5.84
N LEU A 157 0.71 -5.36 -5.72
CA LEU A 157 1.26 -5.91 -4.48
C LEU A 157 2.46 -5.12 -3.95
N ALA A 158 3.51 -4.95 -4.76
CA ALA A 158 4.74 -4.31 -4.28
C ALA A 158 4.53 -2.85 -3.85
N ILE A 159 3.59 -2.14 -4.46
CA ILE A 159 3.25 -0.75 -4.11
C ILE A 159 2.91 -0.57 -2.63
N HIS A 160 2.28 -1.54 -1.98
CA HIS A 160 1.96 -1.46 -0.55
C HIS A 160 3.22 -1.41 0.32
N TYR A 161 4.23 -2.20 -0.04
CA TYR A 161 5.52 -2.22 0.66
C TYR A 161 6.38 -1.01 0.30
N LEU A 162 6.36 -0.57 -0.97
CA LEU A 162 7.04 0.67 -1.39
C LEU A 162 6.55 1.86 -0.59
N ASP A 163 5.24 2.02 -0.49
CA ASP A 163 4.62 3.07 0.29
C ASP A 163 4.97 2.97 1.77
N LEU A 164 4.88 1.78 2.34
CA LEU A 164 5.20 1.55 3.75
C LEU A 164 6.64 1.96 4.09
N ILE A 165 7.61 1.58 3.25
CA ILE A 165 9.02 1.95 3.44
C ILE A 165 9.21 3.46 3.32
N LEU A 166 8.65 4.09 2.28
CA LEU A 166 8.73 5.53 2.08
C LEU A 166 8.04 6.30 3.22
N PHE A 167 6.92 5.79 3.71
CA PHE A 167 6.17 6.40 4.81
C PHE A 167 6.93 6.34 6.13
N GLN A 168 7.53 5.20 6.48
CA GLN A 168 8.18 4.98 7.77
C GLN A 168 9.67 5.35 7.78
N MET A 169 10.39 5.17 6.67
CA MET A 169 11.84 5.34 6.61
C MET A 169 12.28 6.57 5.82
N GLY A 170 11.31 7.33 5.26
CA GLY A 170 11.58 8.60 4.61
C GLY A 170 12.05 8.48 3.16
N THR A 171 12.90 9.42 2.73
CA THR A 171 13.28 9.60 1.33
C THR A 171 14.08 8.42 0.76
N ILE A 172 13.70 7.98 -0.44
CA ILE A 172 14.44 6.99 -1.22
C ILE A 172 15.51 7.71 -2.02
N LYS A 173 16.78 7.37 -1.82
CA LYS A 173 17.96 7.93 -2.51
C LYS A 173 18.21 7.30 -3.87
N SER A 174 18.00 5.99 -3.96
CA SER A 174 18.09 5.26 -5.22
C SER A 174 17.16 4.06 -5.22
N SER A 175 16.75 3.65 -6.42
CA SER A 175 15.85 2.51 -6.59
C SER A 175 16.15 1.76 -7.88
N ASN A 176 15.98 0.44 -7.84
CA ASN A 176 16.10 -0.44 -9.02
C ASN A 176 14.96 -1.44 -9.03
N TYR A 177 14.40 -1.67 -10.21
CA TYR A 177 13.27 -2.57 -10.43
C TYR A 177 13.64 -3.66 -11.44
N TYR A 178 13.35 -4.90 -11.07
CA TYR A 178 13.67 -6.09 -11.86
C TYR A 178 12.40 -6.92 -12.06
N PRO A 179 11.58 -6.61 -13.09
CA PRO A 179 10.38 -7.37 -13.40
C PRO A 179 10.69 -8.69 -14.09
N ARG A 180 9.80 -9.68 -13.91
CA ARG A 180 9.86 -10.98 -14.59
C ARG A 180 8.45 -11.52 -14.85
N LEU A 181 8.33 -12.31 -15.93
CA LEU A 181 7.21 -13.20 -16.19
C LEU A 181 7.69 -14.63 -15.90
N VAL A 182 7.34 -15.17 -14.75
CA VAL A 182 7.80 -16.49 -14.25
C VAL A 182 6.80 -17.59 -14.56
N SER A 183 5.51 -17.35 -14.36
CA SER A 183 4.46 -18.37 -14.59
C SER A 183 4.26 -18.71 -16.06
N LYS A 184 4.61 -17.81 -16.98
CA LYS A 184 4.27 -17.86 -18.42
C LYS A 184 2.74 -17.86 -18.68
N ASN A 185 1.94 -17.47 -17.71
CA ASN A 185 0.51 -17.34 -17.78
C ASN A 185 0.14 -15.86 -17.98
N GLY A 186 -0.33 -15.52 -19.19
CA GLY A 186 -0.50 -14.14 -19.61
C GLY A 186 0.81 -13.51 -20.09
N ASP A 187 0.83 -12.19 -20.23
CA ASP A 187 1.97 -11.41 -20.75
C ASP A 187 2.34 -10.20 -19.88
N SER A 188 1.67 -10.04 -18.74
CA SER A 188 1.98 -9.05 -17.70
C SER A 188 2.96 -9.62 -16.69
N TYR A 189 3.85 -8.78 -16.12
CA TYR A 189 4.80 -9.23 -15.12
C TYR A 189 4.10 -9.71 -13.84
N ASP A 190 4.40 -10.94 -13.43
CA ASP A 190 3.85 -11.62 -12.26
C ASP A 190 4.84 -11.73 -11.08
N THR A 191 6.06 -11.31 -11.29
CA THR A 191 7.15 -11.37 -10.31
C THR A 191 8.01 -10.13 -10.43
N CYS A 192 8.45 -9.59 -9.29
CA CYS A 192 9.41 -8.51 -9.28
C CYS A 192 10.32 -8.55 -8.06
N ARG A 193 11.51 -7.95 -8.23
CA ARG A 193 12.37 -7.49 -7.15
C ARG A 193 12.53 -5.98 -7.26
N VAL A 194 12.34 -5.29 -6.13
CA VAL A 194 12.67 -3.86 -6.01
C VAL A 194 13.77 -3.73 -4.97
N ALA A 195 14.85 -3.03 -5.31
CA ALA A 195 15.91 -2.66 -4.39
C ALA A 195 15.86 -1.15 -4.17
N LEU A 196 15.86 -0.72 -2.91
CA LEU A 196 15.80 0.69 -2.52
C LEU A 196 16.94 1.01 -1.58
N GLU A 197 17.48 2.22 -1.69
CA GLU A 197 18.37 2.81 -0.70
C GLU A 197 17.68 4.01 -0.06
N THR A 198 17.50 3.96 1.25
CA THR A 198 17.06 5.10 2.07
C THR A 198 18.28 5.87 2.59
N GLU A 199 18.09 6.80 3.51
CA GLU A 199 19.20 7.47 4.16
C GLU A 199 20.07 6.52 5.00
N ASN A 200 19.43 5.60 5.71
CA ASN A 200 20.08 4.79 6.73
C ASN A 200 20.03 3.28 6.46
N ALA A 201 19.25 2.83 5.48
CA ALA A 201 19.04 1.41 5.25
C ALA A 201 18.87 1.05 3.78
N SER A 202 19.35 -0.14 3.42
CA SER A 202 19.00 -0.81 2.18
C SER A 202 17.70 -1.63 2.35
N VAL A 203 16.88 -1.71 1.29
CA VAL A 203 15.62 -2.46 1.31
C VAL A 203 15.49 -3.33 0.07
N ILE A 204 15.15 -4.58 0.25
CA ILE A 204 14.80 -5.52 -0.83
C ILE A 204 13.36 -5.95 -0.66
N ILE A 205 12.56 -5.74 -1.71
CA ILE A 205 11.17 -6.20 -1.80
C ILE A 205 11.10 -7.22 -2.93
N TYR A 206 10.73 -8.45 -2.62
CA TYR A 206 10.45 -9.49 -3.60
C TYR A 206 8.98 -9.87 -3.54
N CYS A 207 8.26 -9.65 -4.63
CA CYS A 207 6.85 -9.99 -4.77
C CYS A 207 6.64 -10.93 -5.95
N SER A 208 5.77 -11.97 -5.77
CA SER A 208 5.47 -12.89 -6.85
C SER A 208 4.06 -13.49 -6.74
N TYR A 209 3.38 -13.57 -7.89
CA TYR A 209 2.17 -14.36 -8.07
C TYR A 209 2.47 -15.76 -8.64
N ALA A 210 3.74 -16.06 -8.89
CA ALA A 210 4.18 -17.31 -9.53
C ALA A 210 5.02 -18.22 -8.60
N ASN A 211 5.00 -17.98 -7.30
CA ASN A 211 5.73 -18.78 -6.31
C ASN A 211 4.78 -19.37 -5.26
N PRO A 212 5.22 -20.38 -4.47
CA PRO A 212 4.49 -20.80 -3.28
C PRO A 212 4.20 -19.62 -2.33
N LYS A 213 3.17 -19.77 -1.48
CA LYS A 213 2.83 -18.74 -0.49
C LYS A 213 3.96 -18.61 0.54
N ILE A 214 4.64 -17.47 0.55
CA ILE A 214 5.64 -17.08 1.53
C ILE A 214 5.35 -15.63 1.92
N ASN A 215 5.23 -15.39 3.22
CA ASN A 215 5.23 -14.05 3.79
C ASN A 215 6.30 -14.01 4.86
N GLU A 216 7.41 -13.37 4.53
CA GLU A 216 8.55 -13.23 5.43
C GLU A 216 9.10 -11.81 5.36
N ILE A 217 9.37 -11.24 6.53
CA ILE A 217 10.00 -9.94 6.67
C ILE A 217 11.14 -10.06 7.67
N VAL A 218 12.30 -9.57 7.27
CA VAL A 218 13.48 -9.49 8.14
C VAL A 218 13.90 -8.03 8.22
N ILE A 219 14.01 -7.50 9.44
CA ILE A 219 14.51 -6.15 9.73
C ILE A 219 15.80 -6.31 10.51
N ILE A 220 16.92 -5.85 9.95
CA ILE A 220 18.25 -5.95 10.55
C ILE A 220 18.65 -4.57 11.05
N GLY A 221 19.05 -4.52 12.30
CA GLY A 221 19.62 -3.35 12.94
C GLY A 221 21.07 -3.54 13.34
N THR A 222 21.69 -2.50 13.88
CA THR A 222 23.10 -2.51 14.30
C THR A 222 23.36 -3.35 15.54
N ASN A 223 22.32 -3.74 16.31
CA ASN A 223 22.44 -4.52 17.55
C ASN A 223 21.53 -5.76 17.60
N GLY A 224 20.88 -6.15 16.50
CA GLY A 224 20.00 -7.30 16.48
C GLY A 224 19.15 -7.33 15.22
N TYR A 225 18.14 -8.18 15.22
CA TYR A 225 17.21 -8.27 14.09
C TYR A 225 15.83 -8.75 14.51
N ILE A 226 14.83 -8.42 13.68
CA ILE A 226 13.45 -8.89 13.79
C ILE A 226 13.16 -9.83 12.62
N THR A 227 12.51 -10.96 12.90
CA THR A 227 11.90 -11.80 11.87
C THR A 227 10.39 -11.83 12.07
N ILE A 228 9.65 -11.71 10.96
CA ILE A 228 8.21 -11.92 10.92
C ILE A 228 7.97 -12.99 9.87
N ARG A 229 7.66 -14.20 10.30
CA ARG A 229 7.39 -15.37 9.46
C ARG A 229 6.56 -16.40 10.21
N ASP A 230 5.89 -17.29 9.50
CA ASP A 230 5.10 -18.38 10.08
C ASP A 230 4.15 -17.93 11.19
N ASN A 231 3.52 -16.76 10.99
CA ASN A 231 2.65 -16.08 11.94
C ASN A 231 3.31 -15.76 13.31
N LYS A 232 4.64 -15.58 13.32
CA LYS A 232 5.41 -15.16 14.50
C LYS A 232 6.21 -13.91 14.20
N LYS A 233 6.28 -13.01 15.18
CA LYS A 233 7.26 -11.93 15.25
C LYS A 233 8.27 -12.28 16.33
N GLU A 234 9.54 -12.38 15.97
CA GLU A 234 10.63 -12.68 16.87
C GLU A 234 11.68 -11.56 16.84
N ILE A 235 12.22 -11.19 18.00
CA ILE A 235 13.30 -10.22 18.13
C ILE A 235 14.51 -10.92 18.74
N PHE A 236 15.66 -10.76 18.10
CA PHE A 236 16.94 -11.31 18.51
C PHE A 236 17.92 -10.17 18.77
N SER A 237 18.44 -10.07 20.00
CA SER A 237 19.36 -9.03 20.47
C SER A 237 19.97 -9.47 21.81
N PRO A 238 21.17 -9.01 22.23
CA PRO A 238 22.09 -8.11 21.52
C PRO A 238 22.94 -8.84 20.47
N ARG A 239 23.59 -8.07 19.58
CA ARG A 239 24.52 -8.54 18.55
C ARG A 239 25.73 -9.28 19.11
N ASP A 240 26.33 -8.73 20.17
CA ASP A 240 27.61 -9.15 20.69
C ASP A 240 27.46 -10.38 21.62
N THR A 241 27.16 -11.53 21.00
CA THR A 241 26.98 -12.82 21.66
C THR A 241 28.05 -13.80 21.15
N PHE A 242 28.78 -14.43 22.06
CA PHE A 242 29.94 -15.29 21.75
C PHE A 242 29.82 -16.65 22.41
N ASP A 243 30.36 -17.68 21.77
CA ASP A 243 30.58 -18.98 22.38
C ASP A 243 31.83 -18.97 23.31
N PRO A 244 32.08 -20.04 24.06
CA PRO A 244 33.30 -20.12 24.92
C PRO A 244 34.64 -20.03 24.19
N LYS A 245 34.65 -20.17 22.85
CA LYS A 245 35.84 -20.04 22.00
C LYS A 245 35.97 -18.64 21.39
N GLY A 246 35.01 -17.73 21.67
CA GLY A 246 35.03 -16.35 21.18
C GLY A 246 34.47 -16.17 19.78
N PHE A 247 33.76 -17.16 19.18
CA PHE A 247 33.08 -17.00 17.90
C PHE A 247 31.70 -16.38 18.08
N PHE A 248 31.29 -15.53 17.13
CA PHE A 248 29.93 -14.99 17.09
C PHE A 248 28.91 -16.11 16.97
N VAL A 249 27.89 -16.05 17.79
CA VAL A 249 26.73 -16.95 17.71
C VAL A 249 25.46 -16.14 17.51
N LYS A 250 24.39 -16.83 17.14
CA LYS A 250 23.08 -16.21 16.96
C LYS A 250 22.69 -15.44 18.23
N PRO A 251 22.26 -14.18 18.11
CA PRO A 251 21.71 -13.42 19.24
C PRO A 251 20.58 -14.15 19.96
N PRO A 252 20.43 -13.98 21.27
CA PRO A 252 19.35 -14.59 22.02
C PRO A 252 17.97 -14.03 21.57
N LEU A 253 16.97 -14.89 21.62
CA LEU A 253 15.58 -14.49 21.43
C LEU A 253 15.10 -13.71 22.67
N ILE A 254 14.73 -12.44 22.49
CA ILE A 254 14.25 -11.58 23.57
C ILE A 254 12.74 -11.31 23.53
N GLU A 255 12.11 -11.49 22.36
CA GLU A 255 10.65 -11.36 22.20
C GLU A 255 10.15 -12.36 21.17
N ASN A 256 9.03 -13.02 21.46
CA ASN A 256 8.27 -13.86 20.53
C ASN A 256 6.78 -13.58 20.70
N LYS A 257 6.13 -13.10 19.63
CA LYS A 257 4.69 -12.76 19.63
C LYS A 257 4.01 -13.27 18.37
N ASP A 258 2.71 -13.55 18.48
CA ASP A 258 1.90 -13.90 17.32
C ASP A 258 1.75 -12.72 16.37
N PHE A 259 1.84 -13.01 15.07
CA PHE A 259 1.61 -12.08 13.98
C PHE A 259 0.81 -12.75 12.88
N ASN A 260 -0.37 -12.23 12.54
CA ASN A 260 -1.25 -12.87 11.56
C ASN A 260 -1.17 -12.14 10.22
N PHE A 261 -0.35 -12.65 9.28
CA PHE A 261 -0.26 -12.12 7.92
C PHE A 261 -1.56 -12.23 7.11
N GLU A 262 -2.41 -13.22 7.39
CA GLU A 262 -3.61 -13.47 6.58
C GLU A 262 -4.63 -12.35 6.72
N ASN A 263 -4.77 -11.83 7.93
CA ASN A 263 -5.69 -10.75 8.23
C ASN A 263 -5.09 -9.36 8.01
N GLU A 264 -3.76 -9.25 7.90
CA GLU A 264 -3.04 -7.96 7.86
C GLU A 264 -3.58 -7.00 6.79
N TYR A 265 -3.83 -7.52 5.58
CA TYR A 265 -4.39 -6.72 4.49
C TYR A 265 -5.81 -6.23 4.79
N ILE A 266 -6.68 -7.10 5.29
CA ILE A 266 -8.09 -6.75 5.55
C ILE A 266 -8.19 -5.82 6.76
N ASP A 267 -7.43 -6.11 7.82
CA ASP A 267 -7.42 -5.30 9.04
C ASP A 267 -6.88 -3.89 8.76
N SER A 268 -5.80 -3.78 7.98
CA SER A 268 -5.26 -2.48 7.59
C SER A 268 -6.21 -1.70 6.68
N LEU A 269 -6.89 -2.36 5.75
CA LEU A 269 -7.91 -1.75 4.91
C LEU A 269 -9.10 -1.26 5.73
N LYS A 270 -9.56 -2.03 6.71
CA LYS A 270 -10.64 -1.63 7.63
C LYS A 270 -10.24 -0.41 8.44
N LYS A 271 -9.06 -0.43 9.08
CA LYS A 271 -8.53 0.71 9.83
C LYS A 271 -8.37 1.97 8.98
N SER A 272 -7.92 1.86 7.74
CA SER A 272 -7.80 3.02 6.84
C SER A 272 -9.15 3.63 6.48
N LEU A 273 -10.16 2.79 6.25
CA LEU A 273 -11.55 3.24 6.03
C LEU A 273 -12.16 3.86 7.30
N GLU A 274 -11.94 3.27 8.47
CA GLU A 274 -12.36 3.82 9.76
C GLU A 274 -11.78 5.22 9.97
N TYR A 275 -10.47 5.39 9.77
CA TYR A 275 -9.81 6.69 9.86
C TYR A 275 -10.42 7.74 8.92
N PHE A 276 -10.66 7.36 7.64
CA PHE A 276 -11.29 8.25 6.67
C PHE A 276 -12.71 8.62 7.08
N MET A 277 -13.56 7.65 7.43
CA MET A 277 -14.95 7.88 7.82
C MET A 277 -15.09 8.68 9.11
N GLU A 278 -14.19 8.49 10.08
CA GLU A 278 -14.13 9.33 11.29
C GLU A 278 -13.77 10.77 10.94
N SER A 279 -12.86 10.98 9.98
CA SER A 279 -12.50 12.32 9.51
C SER A 279 -13.71 13.03 8.87
N VAL A 280 -14.47 12.32 8.03
CA VAL A 280 -15.71 12.83 7.42
C VAL A 280 -16.74 13.18 8.50
N LYS A 281 -17.06 12.23 9.39
CA LYS A 281 -18.06 12.38 10.45
C LYS A 281 -17.77 13.56 11.36
N ASN A 282 -16.51 13.73 11.74
CA ASN A 282 -16.08 14.77 12.67
C ASN A 282 -15.68 16.07 11.97
N LYS A 283 -15.81 16.15 10.64
CA LYS A 283 -15.36 17.27 9.80
C LYS A 283 -13.90 17.66 10.06
N LYS A 284 -13.06 16.64 10.37
CA LYS A 284 -11.63 16.79 10.66
C LYS A 284 -10.83 16.72 9.37
N LEU A 285 -9.95 17.70 9.14
CA LEU A 285 -9.03 17.66 8.03
C LEU A 285 -8.06 16.46 8.16
N ILE A 286 -7.80 15.83 7.04
CA ILE A 286 -6.83 14.73 6.91
C ILE A 286 -5.43 15.32 7.00
N ASP A 287 -4.50 14.59 7.60
CA ASP A 287 -3.11 15.01 7.65
C ASP A 287 -2.55 15.16 6.23
N LEU A 288 -1.91 16.30 5.96
CA LEU A 288 -1.30 16.59 4.66
C LEU A 288 -0.24 15.54 4.29
N GLU A 289 0.41 14.94 5.28
CA GLU A 289 1.37 13.87 5.08
C GLU A 289 0.78 12.68 4.30
N ASN A 290 -0.51 12.36 4.48
CA ASN A 290 -1.17 11.31 3.69
C ASN A 290 -1.15 11.64 2.19
N PHE A 291 -1.46 12.90 1.84
CA PHE A 291 -1.44 13.37 0.46
C PHE A 291 0.00 13.38 -0.10
N ASP A 292 0.92 14.05 0.58
CA ASP A 292 2.28 14.26 0.10
C ASP A 292 3.04 12.92 -0.08
N LYS A 293 2.94 12.01 0.89
CA LYS A 293 3.54 10.66 0.80
C LYS A 293 2.88 9.83 -0.29
N GLY A 294 1.57 9.96 -0.51
CA GLY A 294 0.86 9.29 -1.62
C GLY A 294 1.36 9.76 -2.99
N ILE A 295 1.60 11.05 -3.15
CA ILE A 295 2.24 11.63 -4.35
C ILE A 295 3.66 11.09 -4.53
N MET A 296 4.48 11.10 -3.48
CA MET A 296 5.86 10.60 -3.52
C MET A 296 5.92 9.10 -3.88
N THR A 297 5.06 8.28 -3.30
CA THR A 297 4.99 6.84 -3.62
C THR A 297 4.57 6.62 -5.07
N THR A 298 3.57 7.37 -5.55
CA THR A 298 3.10 7.27 -6.94
C THR A 298 4.18 7.72 -7.92
N LYS A 299 4.93 8.77 -7.59
CA LYS A 299 6.08 9.24 -8.38
C LYS A 299 7.14 8.14 -8.50
N LEU A 300 7.58 7.58 -7.37
CA LEU A 300 8.53 6.47 -7.33
C LEU A 300 8.04 5.28 -8.17
N LEU A 301 6.76 4.92 -8.06
CA LEU A 301 6.15 3.83 -8.82
C LEU A 301 6.23 4.07 -10.33
N ILE A 302 5.97 5.29 -10.79
CA ILE A 302 6.03 5.65 -12.21
C ILE A 302 7.48 5.65 -12.70
N GLU A 303 8.42 6.20 -11.93
CA GLU A 303 9.85 6.24 -12.26
C GLU A 303 10.46 4.84 -12.35
N LEU A 304 10.06 3.90 -11.49
CA LEU A 304 10.51 2.50 -11.54
C LEU A 304 10.10 1.76 -12.83
N LYS A 305 9.10 2.24 -13.55
CA LYS A 305 8.61 1.63 -14.81
C LYS A 305 9.31 2.16 -16.06
N GLN A 306 10.11 3.20 -15.95
CA GLN A 306 10.88 3.81 -17.03
C GLN A 306 12.23 3.11 -17.20
#